data_752b676c1ccef4ac523b4c7e8d4eff37
#
_entry.id   752b676c1ccef4ac523b4c7e8d4eff37
#
_cell.length_a   1.000
_cell.length_b   1.000
_cell.length_c   1.000
_cell.angle_alpha   90.00
_cell.angle_beta   90.00
_cell.angle_gamma   90.00
#
_symmetry.space_group_name_H-M   'P 1'
#
loop_
_entity.id
_entity.type
_entity.pdbx_description
1 polymer ?
#
loop_
_entity_poly.entity_id
_entity_poly.type
_entity_poly.pdbx_seq_one_letter_code
_entity_poly.pdbx_strand_id
1 'polypeptide(L)'
;MDMKVTGREIRIVDGAYTNDLDHIGPPELYAWIRFRDAPQHAYQHTALMTQATTHWTIAAALRPHPGLSQALAHVSLSTGPLKTDISFHDDVDVTQWMLYVNDAVYSGRGQAQGQGKIFSSDGRLLATYAVHTMIRDFNPQGNKSGHNAM
;
A
#
# COMPACT_ATOMS: atom_id res chain seq x y z
N MET A 1 -4.76 14.84 3.35
CA MET A 1 -3.32 14.55 3.57
C MET A 1 -2.56 14.96 2.34
N ASP A 2 -1.66 15.93 2.46
CA ASP A 2 -0.81 16.33 1.34
C ASP A 2 0.37 15.35 1.27
N MET A 3 0.20 14.28 0.49
CA MET A 3 1.30 13.37 0.20
C MET A 3 2.19 14.02 -0.85
N LYS A 4 3.08 14.90 -0.40
CA LYS A 4 4.15 15.46 -1.26
C LYS A 4 5.15 14.36 -1.62
N VAL A 5 4.70 13.38 -2.37
CA VAL A 5 5.59 12.38 -2.94
C VAL A 5 6.14 12.97 -4.23
N THR A 6 7.40 13.36 -4.20
CA THR A 6 8.11 13.79 -5.40
C THR A 6 8.18 12.63 -6.39
N GLY A 7 7.92 12.92 -7.66
CA GLY A 7 8.06 11.94 -8.75
C GLY A 7 6.83 11.12 -9.11
N ARG A 8 5.74 11.14 -8.31
CA ARG A 8 4.50 10.43 -8.65
C ARG A 8 3.24 11.22 -8.32
N GLU A 9 2.14 10.92 -9.01
CA GLU A 9 0.81 11.44 -8.74
C GLU A 9 -0.08 10.31 -8.24
N ILE A 10 -0.91 10.60 -7.23
CA ILE A 10 -1.76 9.62 -6.57
C ILE A 10 -3.17 10.19 -6.42
N ARG A 11 -4.18 9.38 -6.76
CA ARG A 11 -5.60 9.68 -6.52
C ARG A 11 -6.24 8.49 -5.82
N ILE A 12 -6.63 8.68 -4.58
CA ILE A 12 -7.33 7.65 -3.80
C ILE A 12 -8.81 7.64 -4.20
N VAL A 13 -9.35 6.48 -4.46
CA VAL A 13 -10.77 6.30 -4.77
C VAL A 13 -11.57 6.43 -3.47
N ASP A 14 -12.68 7.17 -3.53
CA ASP A 14 -13.66 7.36 -2.44
C ASP A 14 -13.09 7.87 -1.11
N GLY A 15 -11.93 8.56 -1.17
CA GLY A 15 -11.31 9.10 0.04
C GLY A 15 -10.90 8.04 1.07
N ALA A 16 -10.70 6.81 0.65
CA ALA A 16 -10.43 5.65 1.50
C ALA A 16 -9.14 5.74 2.34
N TYR A 17 -8.27 6.67 2.02
CA TYR A 17 -7.03 6.94 2.77
C TYR A 17 -7.24 8.12 3.71
N THR A 18 -7.51 7.84 4.96
CA THR A 18 -7.80 8.86 5.98
C THR A 18 -6.86 8.77 7.17
N ASN A 19 -6.63 9.92 7.83
CA ASN A 19 -5.91 10.00 9.10
C ASN A 19 -6.86 9.94 10.32
N ASP A 20 -8.17 9.87 10.07
CA ASP A 20 -9.17 9.76 11.14
C ASP A 20 -9.09 8.35 11.76
N LEU A 21 -8.76 8.30 13.07
CA LEU A 21 -8.63 7.05 13.82
C LEU A 21 -9.98 6.40 14.13
N ASP A 22 -11.05 7.15 14.05
CA ASP A 22 -12.42 6.65 14.29
C ASP A 22 -13.10 6.15 13.01
N HIS A 23 -12.47 6.41 11.86
CA HIS A 23 -13.00 5.96 10.57
C HIS A 23 -12.70 4.48 10.33
N ILE A 24 -13.73 3.66 10.38
CA ILE A 24 -13.66 2.23 10.06
C ILE A 24 -14.21 2.02 8.66
N GLY A 25 -13.47 1.26 7.84
CA GLY A 25 -13.85 0.91 6.48
C GLY A 25 -13.54 -0.53 6.13
N PRO A 26 -13.97 -1.00 4.95
CA PRO A 26 -13.65 -2.33 4.48
C PRO A 26 -12.12 -2.50 4.29
N PRO A 27 -11.60 -3.74 4.37
CA PRO A 27 -10.17 -4.04 4.25
C PRO A 27 -9.69 -3.95 2.79
N GLU A 28 -10.05 -2.89 2.11
CA GLU A 28 -9.71 -2.65 0.70
C GLU A 28 -9.32 -1.19 0.47
N LEU A 29 -8.46 -0.93 -0.52
CA LEU A 29 -8.08 0.40 -0.91
C LEU A 29 -7.72 0.45 -2.39
N TYR A 30 -8.30 1.40 -3.11
CA TYR A 30 -8.06 1.59 -4.53
C TYR A 30 -7.38 2.93 -4.77
N ALA A 31 -6.31 2.91 -5.57
CA ALA A 31 -5.52 4.09 -5.85
C ALA A 31 -5.10 4.15 -7.32
N TRP A 32 -5.35 5.28 -7.95
CA TRP A 32 -4.75 5.61 -9.23
C TRP A 32 -3.37 6.20 -9.00
N ILE A 33 -2.37 5.69 -9.70
CA ILE A 33 -0.97 6.11 -9.58
C ILE A 33 -0.38 6.27 -10.99
N ARG A 34 0.41 7.33 -11.15
CA ARG A 34 1.34 7.46 -12.29
C ARG A 34 2.64 8.11 -11.83
N PHE A 35 3.72 7.85 -12.53
CA PHE A 35 5.01 8.49 -12.31
C PHE A 35 5.20 9.64 -13.31
N ARG A 36 5.85 10.72 -12.88
CA ARG A 36 6.00 11.93 -13.71
C ARG A 36 7.10 11.78 -14.74
N ASP A 37 8.20 11.13 -14.33
CA ASP A 37 9.37 10.94 -15.16
C ASP A 37 9.36 9.55 -15.81
N ALA A 38 9.59 9.51 -17.12
CA ALA A 38 9.66 8.27 -17.86
C ALA A 38 11.00 7.57 -17.62
N PRO A 39 11.00 6.34 -17.10
CA PRO A 39 12.21 5.53 -17.02
C PRO A 39 12.77 5.21 -18.41
N GLN A 40 14.08 5.06 -18.52
CA GLN A 40 14.74 4.76 -19.80
C GLN A 40 14.68 3.28 -20.20
N HIS A 41 14.50 2.38 -19.22
CA HIS A 41 14.56 0.94 -19.44
C HIS A 41 13.29 0.24 -18.95
N ALA A 42 12.86 -0.80 -19.65
CA ALA A 42 11.65 -1.55 -19.32
C ALA A 42 11.62 -2.08 -17.88
N TYR A 43 12.74 -2.59 -17.36
CA TYR A 43 12.83 -3.10 -15.99
C TYR A 43 12.59 -2.02 -14.92
N GLN A 44 12.86 -0.76 -15.23
CA GLN A 44 12.61 0.34 -14.30
C GLN A 44 11.11 0.63 -14.15
N HIS A 45 10.33 0.49 -15.22
CA HIS A 45 8.88 0.59 -15.14
C HIS A 45 8.30 -0.49 -14.22
N THR A 46 8.71 -1.75 -14.39
CA THR A 46 8.25 -2.85 -13.53
C THR A 46 8.72 -2.71 -12.09
N ALA A 47 9.94 -2.20 -11.85
CA ALA A 47 10.46 -1.94 -10.50
C ALA A 47 9.66 -0.84 -9.77
N LEU A 48 9.35 0.27 -10.43
CA LEU A 48 8.55 1.36 -9.89
C LEU A 48 7.11 0.92 -9.60
N MET A 49 6.51 0.16 -10.51
CA MET A 49 5.18 -0.42 -10.30
C MET A 49 5.17 -1.35 -9.09
N THR A 50 6.18 -2.22 -8.96
CA THR A 50 6.31 -3.14 -7.82
C THR A 50 6.48 -2.40 -6.51
N GLN A 51 7.33 -1.39 -6.46
CA GLN A 51 7.58 -0.58 -5.26
C GLN A 51 6.27 0.03 -4.71
N ALA A 52 5.36 0.44 -5.58
CA ALA A 52 4.12 1.06 -5.18
C ALA A 52 3.10 0.08 -4.55
N THR A 53 3.26 -1.25 -4.70
CA THR A 53 2.28 -2.23 -4.19
C THR A 53 2.24 -2.30 -2.66
N THR A 54 3.37 -2.14 -2.00
CA THR A 54 3.53 -2.43 -0.56
C THR A 54 2.79 -1.47 0.35
N HIS A 55 2.80 -0.19 0.01
CA HIS A 55 2.18 0.87 0.81
C HIS A 55 0.65 0.71 0.93
N TRP A 56 -0.02 0.36 -0.17
CA TRP A 56 -1.48 0.29 -0.21
C TRP A 56 -2.03 -0.92 0.51
N THR A 57 -1.31 -2.04 0.54
CA THR A 57 -1.66 -3.23 1.31
C THR A 57 -1.69 -2.94 2.81
N ILE A 58 -0.70 -2.19 3.32
CA ILE A 58 -0.68 -1.77 4.73
C ILE A 58 -1.88 -0.86 5.02
N ALA A 59 -2.14 0.11 4.15
CA ALA A 59 -3.27 1.01 4.32
C ALA A 59 -4.60 0.27 4.34
N ALA A 60 -4.83 -0.66 3.41
CA ALA A 60 -6.03 -1.49 3.37
C ALA A 60 -6.20 -2.33 4.65
N ALA A 61 -5.09 -2.89 5.16
CA ALA A 61 -5.09 -3.74 6.35
C ALA A 61 -5.43 -2.98 7.65
N LEU A 62 -5.13 -1.70 7.73
CA LEU A 62 -5.42 -0.87 8.91
C LEU A 62 -6.89 -0.42 8.97
N ARG A 63 -7.58 -0.29 7.83
CA ARG A 63 -8.92 0.30 7.75
C ARG A 63 -10.00 -0.33 8.62
N PRO A 64 -10.07 -1.66 8.83
CA PRO A 64 -11.11 -2.26 9.67
C PRO A 64 -10.84 -2.15 11.19
N HIS A 65 -9.68 -1.63 11.60
CA HIS A 65 -9.28 -1.60 13.00
C HIS A 65 -9.49 -0.21 13.62
N PRO A 66 -10.37 -0.08 14.65
CA PRO A 66 -10.56 1.19 15.34
C PRO A 66 -9.26 1.63 16.04
N GLY A 67 -8.99 2.92 16.01
CA GLY A 67 -7.79 3.49 16.61
C GLY A 67 -6.51 3.29 15.79
N LEU A 68 -6.57 2.66 14.61
CA LEU A 68 -5.44 2.47 13.72
C LEU A 68 -5.65 3.21 12.39
N SER A 69 -4.63 3.92 11.96
CA SER A 69 -4.59 4.54 10.62
C SER A 69 -3.16 4.71 10.14
N GLN A 70 -3.00 5.07 8.88
CA GLN A 70 -1.70 5.40 8.30
C GLN A 70 -1.00 6.59 8.99
N ALA A 71 -1.73 7.44 9.68
CA ALA A 71 -1.14 8.55 10.46
C ALA A 71 -0.20 8.05 11.57
N LEU A 72 -0.40 6.83 12.04
CA LEU A 72 0.43 6.20 13.07
C LEU A 72 1.69 5.53 12.52
N ALA A 73 1.77 5.32 11.20
CA ALA A 73 2.94 4.71 10.57
C ALA A 73 4.20 5.56 10.84
N HIS A 74 5.24 4.91 11.35
CA HIS A 74 6.50 5.52 11.79
C HIS A 74 6.39 6.50 12.99
N VAL A 75 5.21 6.63 13.60
CA VAL A 75 4.98 7.40 14.83
C VAL A 75 4.86 6.45 16.01
N SER A 76 3.88 5.56 15.99
CA SER A 76 3.67 4.52 16.99
C SER A 76 3.57 3.12 16.39
N LEU A 77 3.39 3.01 15.08
CA LEU A 77 3.39 1.75 14.35
C LEU A 77 4.66 1.59 13.52
N SER A 78 5.38 0.50 13.74
CA SER A 78 6.41 0.02 12.84
C SER A 78 5.75 -0.80 11.73
N THR A 79 5.84 -0.32 10.51
CA THR A 79 5.24 -0.97 9.35
C THR A 79 6.27 -1.21 8.26
N GLY A 80 6.22 -2.35 7.60
CA GLY A 80 7.12 -2.64 6.49
C GLY A 80 6.78 -3.93 5.76
N PRO A 81 7.08 -4.01 4.46
CA PRO A 81 6.93 -5.24 3.72
C PRO A 81 7.96 -6.27 4.17
N LEU A 82 7.53 -7.53 4.31
CA LEU A 82 8.38 -8.69 4.57
C LEU A 82 8.61 -9.48 3.28
N LYS A 83 7.58 -9.57 2.44
CA LYS A 83 7.63 -10.28 1.18
C LYS A 83 6.63 -9.66 0.20
N THR A 84 7.04 -9.59 -1.06
CA THR A 84 6.17 -9.25 -2.18
C THR A 84 6.37 -10.26 -3.28
N ASP A 85 5.30 -10.92 -3.70
CA ASP A 85 5.24 -11.74 -4.89
C ASP A 85 4.45 -10.98 -5.96
N ILE A 86 4.97 -10.86 -7.17
CA ILE A 86 4.30 -10.17 -8.28
C ILE A 86 4.45 -10.97 -9.57
N SER A 87 3.35 -11.06 -10.31
CA SER A 87 3.31 -11.63 -11.66
C SER A 87 2.93 -10.53 -12.65
N PHE A 88 3.79 -10.30 -13.63
CA PHE A 88 3.54 -9.35 -14.72
C PHE A 88 2.79 -10.04 -15.85
N HIS A 89 1.77 -9.39 -16.40
CA HIS A 89 0.87 -9.96 -17.41
C HIS A 89 0.92 -9.19 -18.73
N ASP A 90 1.35 -7.93 -18.70
CA ASP A 90 1.41 -7.06 -19.87
C ASP A 90 2.53 -6.02 -19.71
N ASP A 91 2.86 -5.35 -20.82
CA ASP A 91 3.83 -4.26 -20.83
C ASP A 91 3.36 -3.08 -20.00
N VAL A 92 4.29 -2.47 -19.28
CA VAL A 92 4.04 -1.41 -18.32
C VAL A 92 4.66 -0.10 -18.76
N ASP A 93 3.84 0.95 -18.85
CA ASP A 93 4.30 2.33 -18.88
C ASP A 93 3.81 3.05 -17.62
N VAL A 94 4.69 3.25 -16.65
CA VAL A 94 4.33 3.87 -15.36
C VAL A 94 4.00 5.36 -15.46
N THR A 95 4.25 6.01 -16.59
CA THR A 95 3.83 7.40 -16.82
C THR A 95 2.33 7.52 -17.12
N GLN A 96 1.70 6.40 -17.49
CA GLN A 96 0.26 6.31 -17.65
C GLN A 96 -0.41 6.01 -16.30
N TRP A 97 -1.69 6.37 -16.18
CA TRP A 97 -2.45 6.05 -14.99
C TRP A 97 -2.66 4.54 -14.84
N MET A 98 -2.32 4.02 -13.67
CA MET A 98 -2.53 2.62 -13.27
C MET A 98 -3.43 2.58 -12.05
N LEU A 99 -4.46 1.73 -12.07
CA LEU A 99 -5.33 1.47 -10.94
C LEU A 99 -4.79 0.31 -10.11
N TYR A 100 -4.41 0.59 -8.88
CA TYR A 100 -4.07 -0.41 -7.87
C TYR A 100 -5.32 -0.76 -7.07
N VAL A 101 -5.74 -2.01 -7.17
CA VAL A 101 -6.84 -2.60 -6.40
C VAL A 101 -6.23 -3.47 -5.31
N ASN A 102 -6.40 -3.10 -4.06
CA ASN A 102 -5.78 -3.78 -2.92
C ASN A 102 -6.83 -4.30 -1.96
N ASP A 103 -6.72 -5.59 -1.62
CA ASP A 103 -7.55 -6.26 -0.64
C ASP A 103 -6.66 -6.81 0.48
N ALA A 104 -6.94 -6.47 1.73
CA ALA A 104 -6.27 -7.09 2.87
C ALA A 104 -7.02 -8.39 3.23
N VAL A 105 -6.31 -9.50 3.09
CA VAL A 105 -6.85 -10.86 3.34
C VAL A 105 -6.79 -11.20 4.82
N TYR A 106 -5.78 -10.68 5.52
CA TYR A 106 -5.56 -10.91 6.94
C TYR A 106 -4.87 -9.69 7.57
N SER A 107 -5.26 -9.38 8.81
CA SER A 107 -4.61 -8.38 9.64
C SER A 107 -4.71 -8.81 11.10
N GLY A 108 -3.56 -9.05 11.76
CA GLY A 108 -3.52 -9.48 13.15
C GLY A 108 -2.16 -10.03 13.57
N ARG A 109 -1.93 -10.14 14.88
CA ARG A 109 -0.70 -10.66 15.48
C ARG A 109 0.58 -10.00 14.98
N GLY A 110 0.52 -8.69 14.72
CA GLY A 110 1.67 -7.92 14.23
C GLY A 110 2.01 -8.12 12.76
N GLN A 111 1.10 -8.68 11.98
CA GLN A 111 1.28 -8.97 10.56
C GLN A 111 0.00 -8.67 9.78
N ALA A 112 0.17 -8.39 8.49
CA ALA A 112 -0.95 -8.37 7.56
C ALA A 112 -0.54 -9.02 6.24
N GLN A 113 -1.53 -9.58 5.56
CA GLN A 113 -1.39 -10.12 4.22
C GLN A 113 -2.46 -9.51 3.32
N GLY A 114 -2.06 -9.07 2.16
CA GLY A 114 -2.96 -8.58 1.13
C GLY A 114 -2.60 -9.12 -0.23
N GLN A 115 -3.54 -8.95 -1.13
CA GLN A 115 -3.39 -9.25 -2.55
C GLN A 115 -3.92 -8.08 -3.36
N GLY A 116 -3.49 -7.99 -4.61
CA GLY A 116 -3.97 -6.93 -5.46
C GLY A 116 -3.83 -7.21 -6.94
N LYS A 117 -4.46 -6.33 -7.69
CA LYS A 117 -4.41 -6.27 -9.14
C LYS A 117 -4.04 -4.87 -9.58
N ILE A 118 -3.30 -4.77 -10.66
CA ILE A 118 -2.95 -3.50 -11.27
C ILE A 118 -3.50 -3.48 -12.68
N PHE A 119 -4.32 -2.47 -12.96
CA PHE A 119 -4.93 -2.27 -14.27
C PHE A 119 -4.40 -0.99 -14.92
N SER A 120 -4.27 -0.99 -16.23
CA SER A 120 -4.10 0.22 -17.03
C SER A 120 -5.39 1.04 -17.07
N SER A 121 -5.31 2.28 -17.53
CA SER A 121 -6.49 3.16 -17.66
C SER A 121 -7.52 2.69 -18.69
N ASP A 122 -7.14 1.83 -19.62
CA ASP A 122 -8.01 1.17 -20.60
C ASP A 122 -8.52 -0.21 -20.16
N GLY A 123 -8.20 -0.61 -18.90
CA GLY A 123 -8.76 -1.81 -18.25
C GLY A 123 -7.96 -3.10 -18.47
N ARG A 124 -6.76 -3.06 -19.08
CA ARG A 124 -5.90 -4.24 -19.21
C ARG A 124 -5.28 -4.61 -17.85
N LEU A 125 -5.22 -5.88 -17.54
CA LEU A 125 -4.55 -6.39 -16.35
C LEU A 125 -3.03 -6.39 -16.56
N LEU A 126 -2.33 -5.48 -15.89
CA LEU A 126 -0.88 -5.33 -15.98
C LEU A 126 -0.12 -6.30 -15.07
N ALA A 127 -0.61 -6.48 -13.84
CA ALA A 127 0.01 -7.37 -12.87
C ALA A 127 -0.98 -7.83 -11.80
N THR A 128 -0.63 -8.95 -11.15
CA THR A 128 -1.21 -9.40 -9.89
C THR A 128 -0.12 -9.57 -8.84
N TYR A 129 -0.45 -9.35 -7.56
CA TYR A 129 0.55 -9.44 -6.50
C TYR A 129 -0.05 -9.90 -5.18
N ALA A 130 0.83 -10.40 -4.30
CA ALA A 130 0.57 -10.64 -2.90
C ALA A 130 1.66 -9.99 -2.05
N VAL A 131 1.27 -9.37 -0.95
CA VAL A 131 2.19 -8.71 -0.03
C VAL A 131 1.97 -9.23 1.38
N HIS A 132 3.06 -9.64 2.03
CA HIS A 132 3.10 -9.94 3.45
C HIS A 132 3.85 -8.83 4.15
N THR A 133 3.24 -8.23 5.17
CA THR A 133 3.76 -7.05 5.86
C THR A 133 3.84 -7.28 7.36
N MET A 134 4.73 -6.53 8.01
CA MET A 134 4.77 -6.35 9.45
C MET A 134 3.98 -5.08 9.81
N ILE A 135 3.13 -5.17 10.84
CA ILE A 135 2.47 -4.01 11.47
C ILE A 135 2.55 -4.23 12.99
N ARG A 136 3.43 -3.52 13.67
CA ARG A 136 3.69 -3.71 15.10
C ARG A 136 3.67 -2.36 15.82
N ASP A 137 3.12 -2.38 17.01
CA ASP A 137 3.25 -1.26 17.92
C ASP A 137 4.72 -1.08 18.33
N PHE A 138 5.20 0.14 18.33
CA PHE A 138 6.46 0.47 18.94
C PHE A 138 6.34 1.77 19.73
N ASN A 139 6.84 1.76 20.96
CA ASN A 139 6.95 2.96 21.76
C ASN A 139 8.39 3.50 21.65
N PRO A 140 8.61 4.64 21.00
CA PRO A 140 9.95 5.22 20.89
C PRO A 140 10.57 5.59 22.25
N GLN A 141 9.77 5.63 23.33
CA GLN A 141 10.25 5.88 24.69
C GLN A 141 10.54 4.60 25.50
N GLY A 142 10.64 3.45 24.85
CA GLY A 142 11.37 2.32 25.41
C GLY A 142 10.59 1.31 26.22
N ASN A 143 9.45 0.86 25.77
CA ASN A 143 8.95 -0.40 26.28
C ASN A 143 9.52 -1.56 25.42
N LYS A 144 10.48 -2.29 26.00
CA LYS A 144 11.21 -3.39 25.36
C LYS A 144 10.36 -4.67 25.18
N SER A 145 9.09 -4.64 25.51
CA SER A 145 8.18 -5.77 25.29
C SER A 145 7.54 -5.60 23.90
N GLY A 146 7.98 -6.41 22.94
CA GLY A 146 7.41 -6.45 21.59
C GLY A 146 5.95 -6.95 21.61
N HIS A 147 5.06 -6.10 22.10
CA HIS A 147 3.63 -6.37 22.06
C HIS A 147 3.12 -6.04 20.66
N ASN A 148 2.43 -6.99 20.10
CA ASN A 148 1.75 -6.83 18.82
C ASN A 148 0.57 -5.85 19.02
N ALA A 149 0.45 -4.85 18.14
CA ALA A 149 -0.64 -3.89 18.17
C ALA A 149 -1.98 -4.48 17.71
N MET A 150 -1.98 -5.69 17.14
CA MET A 150 -3.17 -6.40 16.65
C MET A 150 -3.14 -7.86 17.03
#